data_69a9aee3ab9562128ff735d8600b8cd8
#
_entry.id   69a9aee3ab9562128ff735d8600b8cd8
#
_cell.length_a   1.000
_cell.length_b   1.000
_cell.length_c   1.000
_cell.angle_alpha   90.00
_cell.angle_beta   90.00
_cell.angle_gamma   90.00
#
_symmetry.space_group_name_H-M   'P 1'
#
loop_
_entity.id
_entity.type
_entity.pdbx_description
1 polymer ?
#
loop_
_entity_poly.entity_id
_entity_poly.type
_entity_poly.pdbx_seq_one_letter_code
_entity_poly.pdbx_strand_id
1 'polypeptide(L)'
;MKLKAIAMSCLVALGSSVYATNNHVHPEDKSAVVPGAPAVKANFAGYCEIEVINQSRRDVWVSGTFDDGVPLDPFAIYSYESPHYISLYYYGYCHYGMDLYIDSASGYPLYTAYTKGGTTVRIVPYLKDNAKVELSKH
;
A
#
# COMPACT_ATOMS: atom_id res chain seq x y z
N MET A 1 44.52 26.74 -36.26
CA MET A 1 43.19 26.14 -36.14
C MET A 1 43.04 25.56 -34.76
N LYS A 2 42.20 26.15 -33.93
CA LYS A 2 41.95 25.65 -32.58
C LYS A 2 40.72 24.76 -32.61
N LEU A 3 40.90 23.46 -32.49
CA LEU A 3 39.79 22.55 -32.27
C LEU A 3 39.24 22.79 -30.85
N LYS A 4 38.05 23.32 -30.78
CA LYS A 4 37.28 23.33 -29.54
C LYS A 4 36.67 21.96 -29.36
N ALA A 5 37.22 21.18 -28.43
CA ALA A 5 36.58 19.99 -27.97
C ALA A 5 35.32 20.39 -27.17
N ILE A 6 34.17 20.11 -27.73
CA ILE A 6 32.90 20.23 -27.03
C ILE A 6 32.81 18.98 -26.13
N ALA A 7 33.07 19.17 -24.85
CA ALA A 7 32.78 18.15 -23.86
C ALA A 7 31.25 18.04 -23.74
N MET A 8 30.71 17.03 -24.36
CA MET A 8 29.30 16.66 -24.21
C MET A 8 29.14 16.02 -22.83
N SER A 9 28.73 16.83 -21.87
CA SER A 9 28.40 16.36 -20.55
C SER A 9 27.12 15.54 -20.67
N CYS A 10 27.24 14.22 -20.71
CA CYS A 10 26.10 13.31 -20.50
C CYS A 10 25.65 13.46 -19.07
N LEU A 11 24.65 14.30 -18.86
CA LEU A 11 23.86 14.26 -17.64
C LEU A 11 23.10 12.93 -17.65
N VAL A 12 23.68 11.93 -17.04
CA VAL A 12 22.94 10.73 -16.68
C VAL A 12 21.98 11.18 -15.57
N ALA A 13 20.77 11.54 -15.95
CA ALA A 13 19.69 11.64 -14.99
C ALA A 13 19.51 10.24 -14.43
N LEU A 14 20.11 9.98 -13.27
CA LEU A 14 19.74 8.88 -12.43
C LEU A 14 18.28 9.15 -12.01
N GLY A 15 17.37 8.69 -12.86
CA GLY A 15 15.99 8.55 -12.48
C GLY A 15 15.99 7.62 -11.30
N SER A 16 15.95 8.19 -10.09
CA SER A 16 15.49 7.44 -8.95
C SER A 16 14.11 6.97 -9.32
N SER A 17 14.01 5.73 -9.76
CA SER A 17 12.73 5.04 -9.83
C SER A 17 12.20 5.02 -8.41
N VAL A 18 11.36 6.00 -8.09
CA VAL A 18 10.48 5.93 -6.94
C VAL A 18 9.58 4.77 -7.28
N TYR A 19 9.98 3.58 -6.87
CA TYR A 19 9.03 2.49 -6.77
C TYR A 19 7.99 3.00 -5.80
N ALA A 20 6.84 3.42 -6.32
CA ALA A 20 5.66 3.57 -5.51
C ALA A 20 5.41 2.17 -4.94
N THR A 21 6.00 1.92 -3.78
CA THR A 21 5.81 0.68 -3.09
C THR A 21 4.38 0.69 -2.62
N ASN A 22 3.55 -0.16 -3.22
CA ASN A 22 2.19 -0.39 -2.76
C ASN A 22 2.21 -1.11 -1.40
N ASN A 23 3.28 -0.96 -0.65
CA ASN A 23 3.48 -1.52 0.67
C ASN A 23 3.38 -0.42 1.71
N HIS A 24 2.51 -0.64 2.68
CA HIS A 24 2.25 0.27 3.78
C HIS A 24 2.64 -0.40 5.08
N VAL A 25 3.39 0.31 5.90
CA VAL A 25 3.98 -0.23 7.13
C VAL A 25 3.57 0.61 8.33
N HIS A 26 3.68 0.01 9.52
CA HIS A 26 3.52 0.72 10.77
C HIS A 26 4.57 1.85 10.86
N PRO A 27 4.24 3.05 11.37
CA PRO A 27 5.18 4.18 11.45
C PRO A 27 6.49 3.87 12.17
N GLU A 28 6.47 2.99 13.16
CA GLU A 28 7.67 2.55 13.87
C GLU A 28 8.62 1.73 12.99
N ASP A 29 8.10 1.05 11.99
CA ASP A 29 8.88 0.22 11.07
C ASP A 29 9.51 1.02 9.93
N LYS A 30 9.08 2.24 9.68
CA LYS A 30 9.65 3.12 8.65
C LYS A 30 11.13 3.44 8.89
N SER A 31 11.56 3.41 10.13
CA SER A 31 12.97 3.63 10.51
C SER A 31 13.85 2.40 10.27
N ALA A 32 13.27 1.23 10.07
CA ALA A 32 13.99 -0.02 9.84
C ALA A 32 14.20 -0.32 8.34
N VAL A 33 13.63 0.46 7.44
CA VAL A 33 13.86 0.32 6.00
C VAL A 33 15.21 0.93 5.67
N VAL A 34 16.24 0.10 5.67
CA VAL A 34 17.56 0.47 5.14
C VAL A 34 17.43 0.57 3.62
N PRO A 35 17.70 1.75 2.99
CA PRO A 35 17.71 1.87 1.55
C PRO A 35 18.67 0.85 0.94
N GLY A 36 18.18 -0.03 0.05
CA GLY A 36 18.97 -1.06 -0.59
C GLY A 36 18.99 -2.40 0.12
N ALA A 37 18.40 -2.55 1.30
CA ALA A 37 18.08 -3.87 1.81
C ALA A 37 17.02 -4.50 0.90
N PRO A 38 17.21 -5.74 0.37
CA PRO A 38 16.13 -6.43 -0.29
C PRO A 38 14.97 -6.43 0.69
N ALA A 39 13.80 -5.96 0.25
CA ALA A 39 12.60 -6.20 0.99
C ALA A 39 12.57 -7.70 1.21
N VAL A 40 12.87 -8.12 2.42
CA VAL A 40 12.58 -9.48 2.82
C VAL A 40 11.07 -9.52 2.73
N LYS A 41 10.58 -9.93 1.57
CA LYS A 41 9.28 -10.54 1.51
C LYS A 41 9.44 -11.71 2.44
N ALA A 42 9.12 -11.45 3.72
CA ALA A 42 9.03 -12.52 4.66
C ALA A 42 8.23 -13.60 3.95
N ASN A 43 8.67 -14.83 4.03
CA ASN A 43 7.96 -16.00 3.51
C ASN A 43 6.54 -16.14 4.12
N PHE A 44 6.01 -15.07 4.64
CA PHE A 44 4.73 -14.87 5.30
C PHE A 44 3.82 -13.92 4.53
N ALA A 45 4.14 -13.65 3.24
CA ALA A 45 3.22 -12.96 2.36
C ALA A 45 1.86 -13.66 2.46
N GLY A 46 0.84 -12.90 2.81
CA GLY A 46 -0.49 -13.42 3.08
C GLY A 46 -0.79 -13.72 4.55
N TYR A 47 0.21 -13.92 5.40
CA TYR A 47 -0.03 -14.23 6.81
C TYR A 47 0.06 -13.02 7.73
N CYS A 48 0.99 -12.12 7.43
CA CYS A 48 1.29 -10.94 8.23
C CYS A 48 0.95 -9.64 7.51
N GLU A 49 0.08 -9.69 6.55
CA GLU A 49 -0.33 -8.53 5.78
C GLU A 49 -1.80 -8.62 5.37
N ILE A 50 -2.36 -7.46 5.11
CA ILE A 50 -3.69 -7.33 4.50
C ILE A 50 -3.46 -6.84 3.09
N GLU A 51 -4.06 -7.54 2.12
CA GLU A 51 -4.07 -7.13 0.73
C GLU A 51 -5.34 -6.33 0.44
N VAL A 52 -5.20 -5.19 -0.20
CA VAL A 52 -6.33 -4.37 -0.63
C VAL A 52 -6.25 -4.17 -2.14
N ILE A 53 -7.30 -4.54 -2.84
CA ILE A 53 -7.39 -4.48 -4.31
C ILE A 53 -8.58 -3.62 -4.70
N ASN A 54 -8.33 -2.59 -5.49
CA ASN A 54 -9.41 -1.78 -6.05
C ASN A 54 -9.70 -2.16 -7.50
N GLN A 55 -10.73 -2.96 -7.70
CA GLN A 55 -11.26 -3.35 -9.01
C GLN A 55 -12.54 -2.55 -9.35
N SER A 56 -12.85 -1.54 -8.58
CA SER A 56 -13.97 -0.64 -8.87
C SER A 56 -13.58 0.42 -9.91
N ARG A 57 -14.59 1.11 -10.42
CA ARG A 57 -14.38 2.21 -11.38
C ARG A 57 -14.02 3.53 -10.73
N ARG A 58 -13.85 3.56 -9.42
CA ARG A 58 -13.58 4.77 -8.64
C ARG A 58 -12.38 4.59 -7.74
N ASP A 59 -11.71 5.69 -7.49
CA ASP A 59 -10.65 5.73 -6.51
C ASP A 59 -11.22 5.55 -5.11
N VAL A 60 -10.45 4.92 -4.23
CA VAL A 60 -10.81 4.74 -2.84
C VAL A 60 -9.71 5.30 -1.94
N TRP A 61 -10.10 5.63 -0.73
CA TRP A 61 -9.23 6.14 0.31
C TRP A 61 -9.15 5.12 1.43
N VAL A 62 -7.94 4.72 1.80
CA VAL A 62 -7.69 3.72 2.83
C VAL A 62 -7.04 4.36 4.04
N SER A 63 -7.57 4.06 5.19
CA SER A 63 -7.04 4.45 6.49
C SER A 63 -7.25 3.33 7.50
N GLY A 64 -6.75 3.49 8.69
CA GLY A 64 -6.94 2.48 9.73
C GLY A 64 -6.17 2.78 10.99
N THR A 65 -6.30 1.88 11.95
CA THR A 65 -5.61 1.95 13.24
C THR A 65 -5.05 0.58 13.57
N PHE A 66 -3.76 0.51 13.81
CA PHE A 66 -3.10 -0.71 14.26
C PHE A 66 -3.53 -1.11 15.67
N ASP A 67 -3.27 -2.35 16.07
CA ASP A 67 -3.68 -2.89 17.38
C ASP A 67 -3.10 -2.13 18.58
N ASP A 68 -1.98 -1.43 18.39
CA ASP A 68 -1.36 -0.57 19.41
C ASP A 68 -1.96 0.84 19.47
N GLY A 69 -2.98 1.14 18.67
CA GLY A 69 -3.63 2.44 18.60
C GLY A 69 -2.95 3.47 17.69
N VAL A 70 -1.85 3.10 17.03
CA VAL A 70 -1.16 3.97 16.08
C VAL A 70 -1.91 4.00 14.74
N PRO A 71 -2.18 5.20 14.17
CA PRO A 71 -2.88 5.28 12.90
C PRO A 71 -1.98 4.84 11.73
N LEU A 72 -2.59 4.17 10.77
CA LEU A 72 -2.02 3.95 9.45
C LEU A 72 -1.97 5.29 8.69
N ASP A 73 -0.84 5.59 8.04
CA ASP A 73 -0.79 6.73 7.13
C ASP A 73 -1.79 6.51 5.99
N PRO A 74 -2.80 7.36 5.83
CA PRO A 74 -3.82 7.20 4.81
C PRO A 74 -3.22 7.22 3.40
N PHE A 75 -3.79 6.42 2.50
CA PHE A 75 -3.39 6.38 1.10
C PHE A 75 -4.58 6.16 0.17
N ALA A 76 -4.43 6.58 -1.07
CA ALA A 76 -5.41 6.32 -2.11
C ALA A 76 -5.04 5.09 -2.91
N ILE A 77 -6.03 4.35 -3.36
CA ILE A 77 -5.87 3.30 -4.38
C ILE A 77 -6.71 3.70 -5.57
N TYR A 78 -6.05 3.98 -6.69
CA TYR A 78 -6.72 4.35 -7.93
C TYR A 78 -7.47 3.17 -8.53
N SER A 79 -8.48 3.48 -9.33
CA SER A 79 -9.25 2.48 -10.05
C SER A 79 -8.34 1.54 -10.85
N TYR A 80 -8.50 0.23 -10.66
CA TYR A 80 -7.71 -0.82 -11.31
C TYR A 80 -6.19 -0.75 -11.08
N GLU A 81 -5.75 -0.08 -10.05
CA GLU A 81 -4.35 -0.08 -9.63
C GLU A 81 -3.91 -1.46 -9.14
N SER A 82 -2.60 -1.72 -9.18
CA SER A 82 -2.01 -2.92 -8.58
C SER A 82 -2.34 -3.03 -7.10
N PRO A 83 -2.43 -4.26 -6.55
CA PRO A 83 -2.75 -4.46 -5.14
C PRO A 83 -1.83 -3.69 -4.20
N HIS A 84 -2.40 -3.19 -3.11
CA HIS A 84 -1.68 -2.62 -2.00
C HIS A 84 -1.64 -3.61 -0.84
N TYR A 85 -0.56 -3.59 -0.07
CA TYR A 85 -0.34 -4.46 1.06
C TYR A 85 -0.10 -3.64 2.31
N ILE A 86 -0.76 -3.98 3.41
CA ILE A 86 -0.56 -3.37 4.71
C ILE A 86 0.13 -4.39 5.60
N SER A 87 1.37 -4.11 5.98
CA SER A 87 2.14 -4.98 6.86
C SER A 87 1.64 -4.89 8.30
N LEU A 88 1.41 -6.05 8.91
CA LEU A 88 1.09 -6.17 10.33
C LEU A 88 2.31 -6.55 11.17
N TYR A 89 3.49 -6.55 10.54
CA TYR A 89 4.76 -6.82 11.22
C TYR A 89 5.36 -5.51 11.73
N TYR A 90 5.40 -5.36 13.03
CA TYR A 90 6.04 -4.24 13.71
C TYR A 90 6.39 -4.63 15.15
N TYR A 91 7.32 -3.94 15.77
CA TYR A 91 7.92 -4.31 17.06
C TYR A 91 8.50 -5.74 17.08
N GLY A 92 8.99 -6.22 15.93
CA GLY A 92 9.66 -7.49 15.82
C GLY A 92 8.77 -8.73 15.72
N TYR A 93 7.46 -8.58 15.61
CA TYR A 93 6.54 -9.71 15.44
C TYR A 93 5.30 -9.36 14.60
N CYS A 94 4.60 -10.39 14.17
CA CYS A 94 3.37 -10.27 13.40
C CYS A 94 2.17 -10.09 14.32
N HIS A 95 1.41 -9.00 14.11
CA HIS A 95 0.17 -8.73 14.85
C HIS A 95 -1.02 -9.39 14.17
N TYR A 96 -2.09 -9.56 14.91
CA TYR A 96 -3.24 -10.35 14.47
C TYR A 96 -4.09 -9.65 13.40
N GLY A 97 -4.24 -8.35 13.49
CA GLY A 97 -5.04 -7.55 12.57
C GLY A 97 -5.00 -6.06 12.89
N MET A 98 -5.93 -5.33 12.32
CA MET A 98 -6.10 -3.90 12.58
C MET A 98 -7.52 -3.45 12.24
N ASP A 99 -7.92 -2.30 12.75
CA ASP A 99 -9.12 -1.62 12.29
C ASP A 99 -8.85 -0.97 10.93
N LEU A 100 -9.59 -1.37 9.92
CA LEU A 100 -9.42 -0.90 8.55
C LEU A 100 -10.66 -0.13 8.09
N TYR A 101 -10.43 1.02 7.47
CA TYR A 101 -11.46 1.90 6.91
C TYR A 101 -11.18 2.15 5.44
N ILE A 102 -12.17 1.93 4.60
CA ILE A 102 -12.10 2.22 3.17
C ILE A 102 -13.29 3.10 2.81
N ASP A 103 -13.00 4.30 2.33
CA ASP A 103 -13.99 5.27 1.91
C ASP A 103 -13.90 5.47 0.39
N SER A 104 -15.03 5.78 -0.23
CA SER A 104 -15.03 6.27 -1.60
C SER A 104 -14.34 7.63 -1.69
N ALA A 105 -13.92 8.04 -2.88
CA ALA A 105 -13.34 9.36 -3.10
C ALA A 105 -14.27 10.52 -2.69
N SER A 106 -15.57 10.28 -2.65
CA SER A 106 -16.57 11.24 -2.16
C SER A 106 -16.76 11.21 -0.64
N GLY A 107 -16.01 10.37 0.09
CA GLY A 107 -16.11 10.26 1.54
C GLY A 107 -17.19 9.30 2.05
N TYR A 108 -17.80 8.52 1.17
CA TYR A 108 -18.79 7.53 1.57
C TYR A 108 -18.10 6.26 2.07
N PRO A 109 -18.43 5.76 3.28
CA PRO A 109 -17.79 4.57 3.83
C PRO A 109 -18.20 3.31 3.05
N LEU A 110 -17.20 2.57 2.57
CA LEU A 110 -17.40 1.30 1.87
C LEU A 110 -17.11 0.11 2.78
N TYR A 111 -16.18 0.26 3.69
CA TYR A 111 -15.74 -0.79 4.59
C TYR A 111 -15.24 -0.21 5.90
N THR A 112 -15.68 -0.78 7.00
CA THR A 112 -15.24 -0.41 8.35
C THR A 112 -15.29 -1.66 9.21
N ALA A 113 -14.15 -2.30 9.42
CA ALA A 113 -14.09 -3.50 10.25
C ALA A 113 -12.67 -3.82 10.73
N TYR A 114 -12.59 -4.54 11.83
CA TYR A 114 -11.35 -5.19 12.24
C TYR A 114 -11.00 -6.28 11.23
N THR A 115 -9.82 -6.17 10.65
CA THR A 115 -9.36 -7.02 9.53
C THR A 115 -8.12 -7.77 9.95
N LYS A 116 -8.18 -9.09 9.82
CA LYS A 116 -7.08 -9.99 10.21
C LYS A 116 -6.03 -10.10 9.11
N GLY A 117 -4.81 -10.37 9.49
CA GLY A 117 -3.74 -10.77 8.58
C GLY A 117 -4.16 -11.97 7.72
N GLY A 118 -3.69 -12.01 6.49
CA GLY A 118 -4.07 -13.02 5.52
C GLY A 118 -5.41 -12.76 4.82
N THR A 119 -6.03 -11.61 5.07
CA THR A 119 -7.28 -11.22 4.40
C THR A 119 -6.96 -10.42 3.14
N THR A 120 -7.63 -10.74 2.04
CA THR A 120 -7.72 -9.88 0.86
C THR A 120 -9.05 -9.14 0.89
N VAL A 121 -8.96 -7.82 0.84
CA VAL A 121 -10.10 -6.90 0.76
C VAL A 121 -10.20 -6.42 -0.68
N ARG A 122 -11.23 -6.83 -1.39
CA ARG A 122 -11.44 -6.50 -2.79
C ARG A 122 -12.61 -5.54 -2.94
N ILE A 123 -12.36 -4.38 -3.51
CA ILE A 123 -13.39 -3.41 -3.85
C ILE A 123 -13.79 -3.68 -5.29
N VAL A 124 -15.07 -3.99 -5.50
CA VAL A 124 -15.62 -4.37 -6.82
C VAL A 124 -16.75 -3.45 -7.22
N PRO A 125 -17.05 -3.32 -8.53
CA PRO A 125 -18.19 -2.55 -8.98
C PRO A 125 -19.50 -3.12 -8.43
N TYR A 126 -20.41 -2.23 -8.03
CA TYR A 126 -21.74 -2.59 -7.58
C TYR A 126 -22.73 -1.54 -8.04
N LEU A 127 -23.84 -1.96 -8.65
CA LEU A 127 -24.96 -1.15 -9.15
C LEU A 127 -24.61 0.28 -9.59
N LYS A 128 -24.65 0.55 -10.88
CA LYS A 128 -24.39 1.83 -11.56
C LYS A 128 -23.00 2.42 -11.24
N ASP A 129 -22.84 3.15 -10.18
CA ASP A 129 -21.57 3.80 -9.82
C ASP A 129 -21.10 3.48 -8.41
N ASN A 130 -21.74 2.53 -7.74
CA ASN A 130 -21.36 2.13 -6.40
C ASN A 130 -20.29 1.04 -6.42
N ALA A 131 -19.60 0.91 -5.31
CA ALA A 131 -18.67 -0.17 -5.04
C ALA A 131 -19.12 -0.97 -3.81
N LYS A 132 -18.77 -2.23 -3.78
CA LYS A 132 -18.93 -3.10 -2.61
C LYS A 132 -17.60 -3.76 -2.27
N VAL A 133 -17.50 -4.28 -1.07
CA VAL A 133 -16.31 -4.98 -0.59
C VAL A 133 -16.59 -6.47 -0.49
N GLU A 134 -15.67 -7.25 -1.01
CA GLU A 134 -15.63 -8.70 -0.88
C GLU A 134 -14.37 -9.11 -0.13
N LEU A 135 -14.51 -10.04 0.81
CA LEU A 135 -13.42 -10.55 1.62
C LEU A 135 -13.08 -11.98 1.23
N SER A 136 -11.79 -12.26 1.13
CA SER A 136 -11.28 -13.62 1.06
C SER A 136 -10.14 -13.82 2.03
N LYS A 137 -10.00 -15.03 2.55
CA LYS A 137 -8.91 -15.42 3.45
C LYS A 137 -7.99 -16.39 2.74
N HIS A 138 -6.73 -16.24 3.00
CA HIS A 138 -5.68 -17.15 2.52
C HIS A 138 -5.18 -18.05 3.66
#